data_707240c688e05c70334df8e21ab910a2
#
_entry.id   707240c688e05c70334df8e21ab910a2
#
_cell.length_a   1.000
_cell.length_b   1.000
_cell.length_c   1.000
_cell.angle_alpha   90.00
_cell.angle_beta   90.00
_cell.angle_gamma   90.00
#
_symmetry.space_group_name_H-M   'P 1'
#
loop_
_entity.id
_entity.type
_entity.pdbx_description
1 polymer ?
#
loop_
_entity_poly.entity_id
_entity_poly.type
_entity_poly.pdbx_seq_one_letter_code
_entity_poly.pdbx_strand_id
1 'polypeptide(L)'
;MSNATIDPQRPVGELAREVPAYTRVFEAADIDYCCGGDASLEIACKQAGVNLDDVREELADIQTDDAQAADWDNLAELVDDVVETHHQYLREELPALEGLVRKIARVHGENHPELEALQTAYLDLAPTMKEHIREEEEEVFPIIEKLDRGESLSEGERRRLREEIEEMKADHEDTAELLERIAELTDGYTIPADACPSYESMIERLDALERDTHEHVHKENNVLFVEAETKLSDGVESRNS
;
A
#
# COMPACT_ATOMS: atom_id res chain seq x y z
N MET A 1 24.51 -9.68 22.69
CA MET A 1 24.17 -9.12 21.40
C MET A 1 23.20 -7.98 21.69
N SER A 2 23.57 -6.78 21.32
CA SER A 2 22.81 -5.57 21.71
C SER A 2 21.44 -5.59 21.03
N ASN A 3 20.38 -5.77 21.81
CA ASN A 3 19.03 -5.57 21.36
C ASN A 3 18.91 -4.07 21.06
N ALA A 4 19.11 -3.66 19.80
CA ALA A 4 18.95 -2.27 19.42
C ALA A 4 17.48 -1.93 19.61
N THR A 5 17.18 -1.22 20.69
CA THR A 5 15.82 -0.80 21.02
C THR A 5 15.35 0.15 19.94
N ILE A 6 14.31 -0.24 19.18
CA ILE A 6 13.73 0.59 18.13
C ILE A 6 13.26 1.91 18.73
N ASP A 7 13.71 3.03 18.15
CA ASP A 7 13.33 4.38 18.59
C ASP A 7 11.84 4.63 18.30
N PRO A 8 11.00 4.88 19.33
CA PRO A 8 9.58 5.08 19.15
C PRO A 8 9.23 6.39 18.41
N GLN A 9 10.20 7.27 18.22
CA GLN A 9 9.99 8.52 17.48
C GLN A 9 10.25 8.38 15.98
N ARG A 10 10.71 7.22 15.51
CA ARG A 10 10.93 6.98 14.08
C ARG A 10 9.59 6.80 13.35
N PRO A 11 9.47 7.36 12.13
CA PRO A 11 8.34 7.13 11.24
C PRO A 11 8.17 5.64 10.91
N VAL A 12 6.93 5.14 10.92
CA VAL A 12 6.65 3.73 10.62
C VAL A 12 6.94 3.37 9.17
N GLY A 13 6.76 4.30 8.23
CA GLY A 13 7.13 4.12 6.83
C GLY A 13 8.64 3.99 6.63
N GLU A 14 9.48 4.73 7.40
CA GLU A 14 10.94 4.54 7.38
C GLU A 14 11.34 3.17 7.94
N LEU A 15 10.69 2.74 9.03
CA LEU A 15 10.95 1.44 9.64
C LEU A 15 10.61 0.30 8.67
N ALA A 16 9.47 0.39 7.98
CA ALA A 16 9.05 -0.57 6.97
C ALA A 16 10.00 -0.59 5.76
N ARG A 17 10.46 0.59 5.31
CA ARG A 17 11.43 0.71 4.21
C ARG A 17 12.77 0.08 4.54
N GLU A 18 13.30 0.30 5.76
CA GLU A 18 14.59 -0.24 6.17
C GLU A 18 14.56 -1.75 6.42
N VAL A 19 13.43 -2.24 6.93
CA VAL A 19 13.23 -3.65 7.27
C VAL A 19 11.85 -4.08 6.78
N PRO A 20 11.71 -4.51 5.52
CA PRO A 20 10.41 -4.90 4.94
C PRO A 20 9.65 -5.94 5.77
N ALA A 21 10.35 -6.81 6.48
CA ALA A 21 9.71 -7.79 7.37
C ALA A 21 8.90 -7.16 8.52
N TYR A 22 9.09 -5.86 8.83
CA TYR A 22 8.30 -5.15 9.84
C TYR A 22 6.86 -4.90 9.40
N THR A 23 6.58 -4.89 8.08
CA THR A 23 5.21 -4.73 7.57
C THR A 23 4.25 -5.77 8.14
N ARG A 24 4.71 -7.02 8.33
CA ARG A 24 3.91 -8.10 8.94
C ARG A 24 3.48 -7.79 10.38
N VAL A 25 4.34 -7.14 11.16
CA VAL A 25 4.00 -6.72 12.53
C VAL A 25 3.03 -5.55 12.49
N PHE A 26 3.26 -4.61 11.58
CA PHE A 26 2.37 -3.46 11.41
C PHE A 26 0.96 -3.88 10.96
N GLU A 27 0.86 -4.78 10.00
CA GLU A 27 -0.41 -5.37 9.56
C GLU A 27 -1.12 -6.13 10.69
N ALA A 28 -0.40 -6.99 11.42
CA ALA A 28 -0.96 -7.72 12.55
C ALA A 28 -1.43 -6.83 13.70
N ALA A 29 -0.87 -5.63 13.82
CA ALA A 29 -1.19 -4.63 14.81
C ALA A 29 -2.15 -3.53 14.30
N ASP A 30 -2.65 -3.64 13.08
CA ASP A 30 -3.50 -2.63 12.42
C ASP A 30 -2.86 -1.23 12.42
N ILE A 31 -1.55 -1.18 12.15
CA ILE A 31 -0.76 0.05 12.06
C ILE A 31 -0.63 0.46 10.60
N ASP A 32 -1.18 1.64 10.27
CA ASP A 32 -1.02 2.24 8.93
C ASP A 32 0.42 2.73 8.72
N TYR A 33 1.19 1.95 7.99
CA TYR A 33 2.57 2.25 7.61
C TYR A 33 2.69 2.73 6.15
N CYS A 34 1.61 2.68 5.38
CA CYS A 34 1.59 3.05 3.95
C CYS A 34 1.13 4.50 3.73
N CYS A 35 -0.09 4.87 4.09
CA CYS A 35 -0.61 6.24 3.96
C CYS A 35 -0.21 7.11 5.16
N GLY A 36 -0.24 6.54 6.37
CA GLY A 36 0.20 7.17 7.62
C GLY A 36 1.68 7.01 7.94
N GLY A 37 2.52 6.65 6.97
CA GLY A 37 3.93 6.30 7.16
C GLY A 37 4.80 7.36 7.82
N ASP A 38 4.43 8.62 7.76
CA ASP A 38 5.12 9.75 8.43
C ASP A 38 4.89 9.78 9.96
N ALA A 39 3.88 9.05 10.47
CA ALA A 39 3.63 8.99 11.89
C ALA A 39 4.75 8.24 12.62
N SER A 40 5.15 8.74 13.81
CA SER A 40 6.09 7.99 14.63
C SER A 40 5.46 6.70 15.15
N LEU A 41 6.28 5.65 15.40
CA LEU A 41 5.81 4.38 15.93
C LEU A 41 4.94 4.56 17.19
N GLU A 42 5.29 5.50 18.09
CA GLU A 42 4.50 5.81 19.28
C GLU A 42 3.11 6.33 18.92
N ILE A 43 3.01 7.23 17.93
CA ILE A 43 1.75 7.80 17.47
C ILE A 43 0.91 6.74 16.76
N ALA A 44 1.51 5.96 15.86
CA ALA A 44 0.85 4.91 15.11
C ALA A 44 0.28 3.81 16.04
N CYS A 45 1.03 3.33 17.02
CA CYS A 45 0.53 2.40 18.04
C CYS A 45 -0.65 2.98 18.82
N LYS A 46 -0.60 4.28 19.15
CA LYS A 46 -1.70 4.93 19.85
C LYS A 46 -2.96 5.04 19.00
N GLN A 47 -2.82 5.29 17.71
CA GLN A 47 -3.94 5.36 16.76
C GLN A 47 -4.58 3.98 16.57
N ALA A 48 -3.78 2.94 16.40
CA ALA A 48 -4.22 1.55 16.30
C ALA A 48 -4.73 0.97 17.63
N GLY A 49 -4.52 1.67 18.76
CA GLY A 49 -4.97 1.22 20.07
C GLY A 49 -4.16 0.07 20.67
N VAL A 50 -2.94 -0.17 20.18
CA VAL A 50 -2.04 -1.25 20.59
C VAL A 50 -0.95 -0.75 21.55
N ASN A 51 -0.33 -1.67 22.28
CA ASN A 51 0.73 -1.35 23.22
C ASN A 51 2.07 -1.19 22.49
N LEU A 52 2.71 -0.05 22.65
CA LEU A 52 3.99 0.26 22.02
C LEU A 52 5.12 -0.73 22.41
N ASP A 53 5.17 -1.15 23.68
CA ASP A 53 6.24 -2.04 24.15
C ASP A 53 6.08 -3.45 23.57
N ASP A 54 4.82 -3.92 23.38
CA ASP A 54 4.52 -5.20 22.77
C ASP A 54 4.94 -5.20 21.28
N VAL A 55 4.55 -4.16 20.54
CA VAL A 55 4.94 -3.99 19.12
C VAL A 55 6.47 -3.92 18.97
N ARG A 56 7.15 -3.18 19.86
CA ARG A 56 8.64 -3.10 19.82
C ARG A 56 9.32 -4.43 20.14
N GLU A 57 8.72 -5.26 20.97
CA GLU A 57 9.23 -6.61 21.27
C GLU A 57 9.08 -7.51 20.03
N GLU A 58 7.93 -7.47 19.35
CA GLU A 58 7.71 -8.22 18.12
C GLU A 58 8.65 -7.78 16.99
N LEU A 59 8.81 -6.47 16.78
CA LEU A 59 9.76 -5.94 15.81
C LEU A 59 11.22 -6.35 16.12
N ALA A 60 11.59 -6.41 17.40
CA ALA A 60 12.93 -6.80 17.83
C ALA A 60 13.18 -8.31 17.64
N ASP A 61 12.14 -9.13 17.62
CA ASP A 61 12.24 -10.58 17.41
C ASP A 61 12.41 -10.94 15.92
N ILE A 62 12.14 -9.99 15.01
CA ILE A 62 12.41 -10.17 13.59
C ILE A 62 13.92 -10.26 13.36
N GLN A 63 14.38 -11.40 12.86
CA GLN A 63 15.79 -11.58 12.54
C GLN A 63 16.11 -10.82 11.24
N THR A 64 17.07 -9.91 11.33
CA THR A 64 17.51 -9.07 10.20
C THR A 64 18.15 -9.86 9.03
N ASP A 65 18.36 -11.17 9.17
CA ASP A 65 18.79 -12.04 8.08
C ASP A 65 17.67 -12.30 7.04
N ASP A 66 16.39 -12.09 7.41
CA ASP A 66 15.26 -12.08 6.48
C ASP A 66 14.97 -10.66 5.92
N ALA A 67 15.64 -9.66 6.44
CA ALA A 67 15.56 -8.28 6.01
C ALA A 67 16.50 -8.06 4.80
N GLN A 68 16.20 -8.69 3.66
CA GLN A 68 16.65 -8.10 2.42
C GLN A 68 15.79 -6.83 2.24
N ALA A 69 16.37 -5.66 2.58
CA ALA A 69 15.90 -4.43 1.99
C ALA A 69 15.74 -4.70 0.49
N ALA A 70 14.59 -4.39 -0.05
CA ALA A 70 14.46 -4.46 -1.50
C ALA A 70 15.42 -3.40 -2.04
N ASP A 71 16.60 -3.85 -2.51
CA ASP A 71 17.63 -3.00 -3.09
C ASP A 71 17.26 -2.77 -4.55
N TRP A 72 16.53 -1.69 -4.81
CA TRP A 72 16.44 -1.14 -6.16
C TRP A 72 17.63 -0.20 -6.36
N ASP A 73 18.41 -0.43 -7.41
CA ASP A 73 19.58 0.40 -7.73
C ASP A 73 19.17 1.82 -8.19
N ASN A 74 17.91 1.98 -8.63
CA ASN A 74 17.36 3.23 -9.17
C ASN A 74 15.82 3.23 -9.19
N LEU A 75 15.21 4.41 -9.49
CA LEU A 75 13.75 4.54 -9.51
C LEU A 75 13.09 3.76 -10.65
N ALA A 76 13.77 3.54 -11.77
CA ALA A 76 13.21 2.79 -12.88
C ALA A 76 13.03 1.30 -12.50
N GLU A 77 13.97 0.72 -11.75
CA GLU A 77 13.83 -0.66 -11.23
C GLU A 77 12.70 -0.78 -10.21
N LEU A 78 12.48 0.25 -9.37
CA LEU A 78 11.35 0.27 -8.46
C LEU A 78 10.02 0.38 -9.20
N VAL A 79 9.95 1.21 -10.25
CA VAL A 79 8.76 1.30 -11.13
C VAL A 79 8.48 -0.05 -11.80
N ASP A 80 9.50 -0.71 -12.35
CA ASP A 80 9.35 -2.03 -12.94
C ASP A 80 8.83 -3.06 -11.92
N ASP A 81 9.36 -3.03 -10.69
CA ASP A 81 8.93 -3.92 -9.60
C ASP A 81 7.46 -3.68 -9.20
N VAL A 82 7.04 -2.41 -9.08
CA VAL A 82 5.63 -2.06 -8.81
C VAL A 82 4.71 -2.58 -9.91
N VAL A 83 5.08 -2.35 -11.17
CA VAL A 83 4.27 -2.77 -12.32
C VAL A 83 4.19 -4.30 -12.43
N GLU A 84 5.31 -5.01 -12.30
CA GLU A 84 5.37 -6.46 -12.47
C GLU A 84 4.75 -7.22 -11.28
N THR A 85 4.88 -6.70 -10.07
CA THR A 85 4.39 -7.35 -8.85
C THR A 85 2.94 -6.98 -8.56
N HIS A 86 2.65 -5.69 -8.45
CA HIS A 86 1.36 -5.20 -7.96
C HIS A 86 0.36 -4.90 -9.09
N HIS A 87 0.75 -4.12 -10.10
CA HIS A 87 -0.20 -3.76 -11.17
C HIS A 87 -0.62 -4.98 -12.00
N GLN A 88 0.29 -5.92 -12.27
CA GLN A 88 -0.07 -7.15 -12.97
C GLN A 88 -1.03 -8.00 -12.12
N TYR A 89 -0.76 -8.13 -10.82
CA TYR A 89 -1.66 -8.82 -9.89
C TYR A 89 -3.05 -8.17 -9.87
N LEU A 90 -3.14 -6.86 -9.72
CA LEU A 90 -4.41 -6.12 -9.69
C LEU A 90 -5.21 -6.30 -10.99
N ARG A 91 -4.55 -6.27 -12.16
CA ARG A 91 -5.22 -6.50 -13.46
C ARG A 91 -5.86 -7.87 -13.58
N GLU A 92 -5.24 -8.88 -12.99
CA GLU A 92 -5.74 -10.25 -13.01
C GLU A 92 -6.78 -10.48 -11.91
N GLU A 93 -6.50 -9.98 -10.71
CA GLU A 93 -7.28 -10.27 -9.50
C GLU A 93 -8.60 -9.49 -9.45
N LEU A 94 -8.58 -8.19 -9.73
CA LEU A 94 -9.79 -7.36 -9.58
C LEU A 94 -11.00 -7.86 -10.39
N PRO A 95 -10.89 -8.23 -11.68
CA PRO A 95 -12.04 -8.76 -12.42
C PRO A 95 -12.45 -10.17 -11.97
N ALA A 96 -11.51 -11.00 -11.53
CA ALA A 96 -11.80 -12.36 -11.08
C ALA A 96 -12.52 -12.34 -9.72
N LEU A 97 -12.09 -11.48 -8.81
CA LEU A 97 -12.69 -11.30 -7.50
C LEU A 97 -14.07 -10.61 -7.60
N GLU A 98 -14.26 -9.66 -8.52
CA GLU A 98 -15.58 -9.07 -8.80
C GLU A 98 -16.63 -10.14 -9.12
N GLY A 99 -16.29 -11.09 -9.98
CA GLY A 99 -17.18 -12.20 -10.32
C GLY A 99 -17.53 -13.06 -9.11
N LEU A 100 -16.57 -13.28 -8.23
CA LEU A 100 -16.75 -14.08 -7.01
C LEU A 100 -17.59 -13.33 -5.97
N VAL A 101 -17.33 -12.06 -5.71
CA VAL A 101 -18.10 -11.19 -4.79
C VAL A 101 -19.57 -11.15 -5.21
N ARG A 102 -19.88 -10.87 -6.49
CA ARG A 102 -21.24 -10.87 -7.02
C ARG A 102 -21.93 -12.23 -6.87
N LYS A 103 -21.20 -13.32 -7.07
CA LYS A 103 -21.74 -14.68 -6.91
C LYS A 103 -22.08 -14.96 -5.46
N ILE A 104 -21.18 -14.65 -4.51
CA ILE A 104 -21.36 -14.93 -3.09
C ILE A 104 -22.48 -14.06 -2.51
N ALA A 105 -22.54 -12.78 -2.79
CA ALA A 105 -23.65 -11.91 -2.38
C ALA A 105 -25.01 -12.45 -2.85
N ARG A 106 -25.10 -12.91 -4.09
CA ARG A 106 -26.35 -13.50 -4.61
C ARG A 106 -26.75 -14.81 -3.93
N VAL A 107 -25.78 -15.67 -3.57
CA VAL A 107 -26.06 -17.02 -3.05
C VAL A 107 -26.28 -17.03 -1.55
N HIS A 108 -25.54 -16.21 -0.82
CA HIS A 108 -25.51 -16.19 0.65
C HIS A 108 -26.18 -14.96 1.27
N GLY A 109 -26.53 -13.93 0.48
CA GLY A 109 -27.05 -12.65 0.98
C GLY A 109 -28.35 -12.74 1.79
N GLU A 110 -29.14 -13.82 1.68
CA GLU A 110 -30.32 -14.04 2.52
C GLU A 110 -29.93 -14.28 4.00
N ASN A 111 -28.81 -14.97 4.24
CA ASN A 111 -28.29 -15.30 5.57
C ASN A 111 -27.20 -14.31 6.01
N HIS A 112 -26.56 -13.62 5.07
CA HIS A 112 -25.45 -12.71 5.22
C HIS A 112 -25.75 -11.37 4.55
N PRO A 113 -26.64 -10.53 5.15
CA PRO A 113 -27.08 -9.28 4.52
C PRO A 113 -25.94 -8.25 4.33
N GLU A 114 -24.85 -8.34 5.10
CA GLU A 114 -23.64 -7.56 4.94
C GLU A 114 -22.96 -7.71 3.57
N LEU A 115 -23.18 -8.82 2.89
CA LEU A 115 -22.62 -9.10 1.56
C LEU A 115 -23.15 -8.17 0.46
N GLU A 116 -24.33 -7.54 0.63
CA GLU A 116 -24.83 -6.54 -0.30
C GLU A 116 -23.98 -5.24 -0.20
N ALA A 117 -23.64 -4.85 1.03
CA ALA A 117 -22.78 -3.70 1.26
C ALA A 117 -21.33 -3.98 0.83
N LEU A 118 -20.82 -5.20 1.11
CA LEU A 118 -19.50 -5.66 0.64
C LEU A 118 -19.40 -5.62 -0.88
N GLN A 119 -20.42 -6.13 -1.58
CA GLN A 119 -20.45 -6.06 -3.05
C GLN A 119 -20.40 -4.61 -3.53
N THR A 120 -21.12 -3.70 -2.88
CA THR A 120 -21.11 -2.29 -3.26
C THR A 120 -19.72 -1.68 -3.06
N ALA A 121 -19.12 -1.84 -1.89
CA ALA A 121 -17.78 -1.34 -1.59
C ALA A 121 -16.72 -1.87 -2.58
N TYR A 122 -16.78 -3.17 -2.89
CA TYR A 122 -15.87 -3.77 -3.87
C TYR A 122 -16.08 -3.20 -5.30
N LEU A 123 -17.32 -2.93 -5.69
CA LEU A 123 -17.64 -2.38 -7.00
C LEU A 123 -17.28 -0.90 -7.15
N ASP A 124 -17.11 -0.20 -6.03
CA ASP A 124 -16.53 1.14 -6.01
C ASP A 124 -15.00 1.05 -6.05
N LEU A 125 -14.38 0.14 -5.31
CA LEU A 125 -12.93 -0.05 -5.24
C LEU A 125 -12.30 -0.48 -6.59
N ALA A 126 -12.83 -1.52 -7.21
CA ALA A 126 -12.16 -2.17 -8.35
C ALA A 126 -11.98 -1.25 -9.59
N PRO A 127 -12.96 -0.42 -10.01
CA PRO A 127 -12.74 0.53 -11.10
C PRO A 127 -11.77 1.65 -10.73
N THR A 128 -11.78 2.15 -9.48
CA THR A 128 -10.88 3.20 -9.01
C THR A 128 -9.43 2.72 -9.07
N MET A 129 -9.13 1.55 -8.53
CA MET A 129 -7.78 0.98 -8.61
C MET A 129 -7.31 0.74 -10.05
N LYS A 130 -8.19 0.30 -10.96
CA LYS A 130 -7.83 0.12 -12.38
C LYS A 130 -7.49 1.41 -13.09
N GLU A 131 -8.21 2.48 -12.78
CA GLU A 131 -7.93 3.80 -13.35
C GLU A 131 -6.63 4.35 -12.78
N HIS A 132 -6.44 4.26 -11.47
CA HIS A 132 -5.26 4.68 -10.76
C HIS A 132 -3.96 4.06 -11.35
N ILE A 133 -3.85 2.72 -11.43
CA ILE A 133 -2.67 2.08 -12.01
C ILE A 133 -2.45 2.41 -13.49
N ARG A 134 -3.51 2.74 -14.23
CA ARG A 134 -3.39 3.22 -15.61
C ARG A 134 -2.77 4.62 -15.67
N GLU A 135 -3.22 5.53 -14.80
CA GLU A 135 -2.72 6.90 -14.73
C GLU A 135 -1.26 6.94 -14.31
N GLU A 136 -0.87 6.12 -13.35
CA GLU A 136 0.54 5.99 -12.96
C GLU A 136 1.42 5.56 -14.12
N GLU A 137 1.07 4.49 -14.82
CA GLU A 137 1.87 3.98 -15.94
C GLU A 137 1.87 4.91 -17.16
N GLU A 138 0.80 5.63 -17.43
CA GLU A 138 0.70 6.51 -18.59
C GLU A 138 1.24 7.92 -18.31
N GLU A 139 1.15 8.42 -17.08
CA GLU A 139 1.35 9.83 -16.77
C GLU A 139 2.46 10.10 -15.75
N VAL A 140 2.58 9.29 -14.68
CA VAL A 140 3.50 9.55 -13.57
C VAL A 140 4.84 8.86 -13.80
N PHE A 141 4.85 7.54 -13.97
CA PHE A 141 6.06 6.74 -14.08
C PHE A 141 6.97 7.15 -15.24
N PRO A 142 6.47 7.51 -16.45
CA PRO A 142 7.34 7.98 -17.52
C PRO A 142 8.12 9.27 -17.18
N ILE A 143 7.57 10.13 -16.31
CA ILE A 143 8.26 11.35 -15.88
C ILE A 143 9.30 11.01 -14.81
N ILE A 144 8.97 10.11 -13.88
CA ILE A 144 9.92 9.61 -12.86
C ILE A 144 11.12 8.93 -13.52
N GLU A 145 10.91 8.07 -14.51
CA GLU A 145 11.99 7.43 -15.26
C GLU A 145 12.88 8.43 -16.01
N LYS A 146 12.32 9.47 -16.62
CA LYS A 146 13.11 10.56 -17.22
C LYS A 146 13.98 11.25 -16.18
N LEU A 147 13.40 11.54 -15.01
CA LEU A 147 14.09 12.16 -13.90
C LEU A 147 15.25 11.29 -13.42
N ASP A 148 15.01 9.99 -13.31
CA ASP A 148 15.99 9.00 -12.85
C ASP A 148 17.17 8.89 -13.82
N ARG A 149 16.93 8.91 -15.14
CA ARG A 149 17.96 8.95 -16.17
C ARG A 149 18.75 10.27 -16.22
N GLY A 150 18.44 11.23 -15.34
CA GLY A 150 19.08 12.56 -15.33
C GLY A 150 18.68 13.44 -16.52
N GLU A 151 17.58 13.13 -17.20
CA GLU A 151 17.08 13.94 -18.31
C GLU A 151 16.52 15.26 -17.79
N SER A 152 16.70 16.33 -18.56
CA SER A 152 16.18 17.65 -18.17
C SER A 152 14.67 17.71 -18.33
N LEU A 153 13.95 17.80 -17.22
CA LEU A 153 12.52 18.09 -17.23
C LEU A 153 12.25 19.58 -17.48
N SER A 154 11.24 19.87 -18.29
CA SER A 154 10.68 21.20 -18.42
C SER A 154 9.99 21.64 -17.11
N GLU A 155 9.81 22.96 -16.91
CA GLU A 155 9.03 23.47 -15.77
C GLU A 155 7.60 22.92 -15.73
N GLY A 156 7.01 22.67 -16.91
CA GLY A 156 5.69 22.05 -17.02
C GLY A 156 5.66 20.61 -16.51
N GLU A 157 6.65 19.80 -16.90
CA GLU A 157 6.77 18.39 -16.42
C GLU A 157 7.06 18.31 -14.92
N ARG A 158 7.91 19.21 -14.39
CA ARG A 158 8.20 19.27 -12.95
C ARG A 158 6.97 19.63 -12.12
N ARG A 159 6.18 20.61 -12.59
CA ARG A 159 4.94 21.00 -11.91
C ARG A 159 3.93 19.86 -11.99
N ARG A 160 3.74 19.28 -13.18
CA ARG A 160 2.85 18.17 -13.39
C ARG A 160 3.18 17.00 -12.47
N LEU A 161 4.44 16.58 -12.41
CA LEU A 161 4.84 15.45 -11.54
C LEU A 161 4.50 15.70 -10.07
N ARG A 162 4.68 16.94 -9.56
CA ARG A 162 4.26 17.24 -8.18
C ARG A 162 2.76 17.21 -7.98
N GLU A 163 1.98 17.75 -8.94
CA GLU A 163 0.53 17.76 -8.90
C GLU A 163 -0.01 16.32 -8.94
N GLU A 164 0.52 15.47 -9.82
CA GLU A 164 0.15 14.08 -9.95
C GLU A 164 0.53 13.24 -8.71
N ILE A 165 1.73 13.43 -8.12
CA ILE A 165 2.11 12.74 -6.87
C ILE A 165 1.13 13.07 -5.73
N GLU A 166 0.72 14.33 -5.59
CA GLU A 166 -0.26 14.72 -4.57
C GLU A 166 -1.64 14.08 -4.85
N GLU A 167 -2.04 13.98 -6.13
CA GLU A 167 -3.29 13.32 -6.53
C GLU A 167 -3.22 11.81 -6.25
N MET A 168 -2.12 11.14 -6.62
CA MET A 168 -1.92 9.70 -6.33
C MET A 168 -1.98 9.41 -4.82
N LYS A 169 -1.35 10.24 -3.99
CA LYS A 169 -1.43 10.10 -2.53
C LYS A 169 -2.87 10.22 -2.01
N ALA A 170 -3.67 11.14 -2.57
CA ALA A 170 -5.08 11.27 -2.19
C ALA A 170 -5.91 10.05 -2.63
N ASP A 171 -5.66 9.50 -3.82
CA ASP A 171 -6.31 8.27 -4.29
C ASP A 171 -5.96 7.06 -3.42
N HIS A 172 -4.74 7.02 -2.88
CA HIS A 172 -4.34 6.00 -1.91
C HIS A 172 -5.14 6.10 -0.60
N GLU A 173 -5.38 7.31 -0.09
CA GLU A 173 -6.22 7.53 1.09
C GLU A 173 -7.67 7.06 0.83
N ASP A 174 -8.26 7.43 -0.31
CA ASP A 174 -9.60 7.00 -0.70
C ASP A 174 -9.69 5.46 -0.87
N THR A 175 -8.64 4.84 -1.42
CA THR A 175 -8.53 3.39 -1.56
C THR A 175 -8.45 2.69 -0.20
N ALA A 176 -7.66 3.23 0.74
CA ALA A 176 -7.55 2.72 2.09
C ALA A 176 -8.91 2.77 2.84
N GLU A 177 -9.70 3.85 2.69
CA GLU A 177 -11.05 3.94 3.27
C GLU A 177 -11.99 2.83 2.74
N LEU A 178 -11.89 2.49 1.45
CA LEU A 178 -12.69 1.41 0.86
C LEU A 178 -12.25 0.03 1.34
N LEU A 179 -10.95 -0.20 1.50
CA LEU A 179 -10.41 -1.46 2.04
C LEU A 179 -10.78 -1.61 3.52
N GLU A 180 -10.63 -0.59 4.35
CA GLU A 180 -11.09 -0.58 5.74
C GLU A 180 -12.59 -0.94 5.82
N ARG A 181 -13.39 -0.35 4.93
CA ARG A 181 -14.81 -0.69 4.85
C ARG A 181 -15.07 -2.15 4.49
N ILE A 182 -14.29 -2.75 3.61
CA ILE A 182 -14.36 -4.18 3.26
C ILE A 182 -13.95 -5.04 4.45
N ALA A 183 -12.88 -4.68 5.16
CA ALA A 183 -12.43 -5.35 6.38
C ALA A 183 -13.51 -5.34 7.47
N GLU A 184 -14.13 -4.18 7.74
CA GLU A 184 -15.26 -4.08 8.67
C GLU A 184 -16.43 -5.00 8.30
N LEU A 185 -16.82 -5.05 7.02
CA LEU A 185 -17.95 -5.84 6.52
C LEU A 185 -17.67 -7.35 6.56
N THR A 186 -16.42 -7.74 6.65
CA THR A 186 -15.95 -9.13 6.74
C THR A 186 -15.51 -9.54 8.15
N ASP A 187 -15.73 -8.67 9.16
CA ASP A 187 -15.26 -8.89 10.53
C ASP A 187 -13.75 -9.21 10.57
N GLY A 188 -12.94 -8.35 9.90
CA GLY A 188 -11.49 -8.54 9.76
C GLY A 188 -11.15 -9.82 8.99
N TYR A 189 -11.81 -10.05 7.85
CA TYR A 189 -11.62 -11.23 7.00
C TYR A 189 -11.89 -12.57 7.70
N THR A 190 -12.78 -12.55 8.69
CA THR A 190 -13.20 -13.77 9.41
C THR A 190 -14.10 -14.63 8.53
N ILE A 191 -13.73 -15.91 8.34
CA ILE A 191 -14.51 -16.86 7.56
C ILE A 191 -15.71 -17.32 8.38
N PRO A 192 -16.97 -17.08 7.94
CA PRO A 192 -18.16 -17.56 8.63
C PRO A 192 -18.21 -19.09 8.74
N ALA A 193 -18.75 -19.60 9.84
CA ALA A 193 -18.79 -21.04 10.12
C ALA A 193 -19.63 -21.86 9.11
N ASP A 194 -20.55 -21.21 8.38
CA ASP A 194 -21.40 -21.79 7.34
C ASP A 194 -20.93 -21.40 5.92
N ALA A 195 -19.71 -20.86 5.79
CA ALA A 195 -19.12 -20.51 4.51
C ALA A 195 -18.91 -21.76 3.63
N CYS A 196 -19.27 -21.65 2.37
CA CYS A 196 -18.90 -22.65 1.39
C CYS A 196 -17.48 -22.37 0.85
N PRO A 197 -16.79 -23.33 0.22
CA PRO A 197 -15.42 -23.12 -0.28
C PRO A 197 -15.22 -21.90 -1.20
N SER A 198 -16.27 -21.48 -1.91
CA SER A 198 -16.20 -20.25 -2.72
C SER A 198 -16.30 -19.00 -1.85
N TYR A 199 -16.99 -19.05 -0.72
CA TYR A 199 -17.07 -17.95 0.22
C TYR A 199 -15.73 -17.81 0.98
N GLU A 200 -15.20 -18.94 1.49
CA GLU A 200 -13.86 -18.97 2.09
C GLU A 200 -12.82 -18.35 1.15
N SER A 201 -12.78 -18.80 -0.11
CA SER A 201 -11.86 -18.26 -1.12
C SER A 201 -12.07 -16.77 -1.41
N MET A 202 -13.29 -16.25 -1.31
CA MET A 202 -13.55 -14.81 -1.46
C MET A 202 -12.91 -14.03 -0.30
N ILE A 203 -13.10 -14.47 0.94
CA ILE A 203 -12.55 -13.81 2.12
C ILE A 203 -11.01 -13.82 2.07
N GLU A 204 -10.40 -14.97 1.81
CA GLU A 204 -8.94 -15.10 1.71
C GLU A 204 -8.33 -14.21 0.61
N ARG A 205 -9.05 -14.05 -0.50
CA ARG A 205 -8.58 -13.22 -1.62
C ARG A 205 -8.79 -11.72 -1.36
N LEU A 206 -9.82 -11.33 -0.62
CA LEU A 206 -10.01 -9.95 -0.18
C LEU A 206 -8.90 -9.53 0.80
N ASP A 207 -8.57 -10.39 1.76
CA ASP A 207 -7.44 -10.21 2.67
C ASP A 207 -6.08 -10.10 1.93
N ALA A 208 -5.88 -10.96 0.92
CA ALA A 208 -4.68 -10.91 0.10
C ALA A 208 -4.60 -9.62 -0.75
N LEU A 209 -5.74 -9.14 -1.26
CA LEU A 209 -5.82 -7.88 -2.01
C LEU A 209 -5.45 -6.68 -1.14
N GLU A 210 -5.97 -6.60 0.09
CA GLU A 210 -5.63 -5.52 1.01
C GLU A 210 -4.14 -5.50 1.33
N ARG A 211 -3.56 -6.65 1.67
CA ARG A 211 -2.12 -6.75 1.95
C ARG A 211 -1.25 -6.34 0.76
N ASP A 212 -1.58 -6.82 -0.45
CA ASP A 212 -0.86 -6.41 -1.67
C ASP A 212 -0.96 -4.90 -1.90
N THR A 213 -2.15 -4.32 -1.68
CA THR A 213 -2.37 -2.87 -1.83
C THR A 213 -1.57 -2.08 -0.80
N HIS A 214 -1.47 -2.53 0.45
CA HIS A 214 -0.64 -1.86 1.46
C HIS A 214 0.85 -1.87 1.10
N GLU A 215 1.38 -3.01 0.62
CA GLU A 215 2.76 -3.11 0.14
C GLU A 215 3.01 -2.24 -1.10
N HIS A 216 2.07 -2.22 -2.04
CA HIS A 216 2.08 -1.38 -3.23
C HIS A 216 2.17 0.11 -2.86
N VAL A 217 1.18 0.61 -2.12
CA VAL A 217 1.12 2.01 -1.67
C VAL A 217 2.34 2.40 -0.83
N HIS A 218 2.85 1.48 0.00
CA HIS A 218 4.07 1.73 0.77
C HIS A 218 5.28 1.98 -0.14
N LYS A 219 5.48 1.14 -1.19
CA LYS A 219 6.57 1.33 -2.15
C LYS A 219 6.48 2.67 -2.86
N GLU A 220 5.29 3.12 -3.17
CA GLU A 220 5.06 4.39 -3.85
C GLU A 220 5.19 5.58 -2.91
N ASN A 221 4.38 5.65 -1.87
CA ASN A 221 4.33 6.79 -0.96
C ASN A 221 5.64 7.01 -0.20
N ASN A 222 6.24 5.92 0.29
CA ASN A 222 7.37 6.01 1.22
C ASN A 222 8.74 5.80 0.56
N VAL A 223 8.78 5.37 -0.71
CA VAL A 223 10.04 5.19 -1.44
C VAL A 223 10.03 5.97 -2.75
N LEU A 224 9.20 5.59 -3.73
CA LEU A 224 9.24 6.11 -5.09
C LEU A 224 8.99 7.63 -5.14
N PHE A 225 7.92 8.09 -4.53
CA PHE A 225 7.54 9.51 -4.56
C PHE A 225 8.48 10.37 -3.74
N VAL A 226 8.94 9.90 -2.58
CA VAL A 226 9.93 10.61 -1.75
C VAL A 226 11.24 10.83 -2.51
N GLU A 227 11.75 9.80 -3.16
CA GLU A 227 12.99 9.88 -3.93
C GLU A 227 12.81 10.75 -5.19
N ALA A 228 11.65 10.66 -5.87
CA ALA A 228 11.33 11.50 -7.01
C ALA A 228 11.27 12.99 -6.62
N GLU A 229 10.61 13.34 -5.51
CA GLU A 229 10.54 14.70 -4.98
C GLU A 229 11.93 15.24 -4.57
N THR A 230 12.76 14.40 -3.98
CA THR A 230 14.15 14.74 -3.63
C THR A 230 14.96 15.08 -4.88
N LYS A 231 14.93 14.22 -5.90
CA LYS A 231 15.61 14.48 -7.19
C LYS A 231 15.08 15.74 -7.91
N LEU A 232 13.77 16.00 -7.82
CA LEU A 232 13.16 17.24 -8.36
C LEU A 232 13.71 18.49 -7.69
N SER A 233 13.99 18.44 -6.39
CA SER A 233 14.49 19.54 -5.59
C SER A 233 15.97 19.84 -5.89
N ASP A 234 16.80 18.82 -5.95
CA ASP A 234 18.25 18.92 -6.23
C ASP A 234 18.53 19.48 -7.63
N GLY A 235 17.69 19.15 -8.61
CA GLY A 235 17.78 19.66 -9.97
C GLY A 235 17.47 21.17 -10.12
N VAL A 236 16.93 21.82 -9.09
CA VAL A 236 16.70 23.28 -9.06
C VAL A 236 17.93 24.01 -8.54
N GLU A 237 18.63 23.49 -7.53
CA GLU A 237 19.81 24.12 -6.95
C GLU A 237 21.00 24.15 -7.92
N SER A 238 21.19 23.11 -8.71
CA SER A 238 22.29 23.03 -9.68
C SER A 238 22.18 23.99 -10.85
N ARG A 239 21.02 24.63 -11.09
CA ARG A 239 20.81 25.65 -12.15
C ARG A 239 21.02 27.09 -11.68
N ASN A 240 21.07 27.31 -10.37
CA ASN A 240 21.27 28.65 -9.77
C ASN A 240 22.72 28.90 -9.32
N SER A 241 23.64 27.98 -9.58
CA SER A 241 25.07 28.09 -9.31
C SER A 241 25.87 28.24 -10.59
#